data_eb9b8e27c9efaccf823b28ae77f53771
#
_entry.id   eb9b8e27c9efaccf823b28ae77f53771
#
_cell.length_a   1.000
_cell.length_b   1.000
_cell.length_c   1.000
_cell.angle_alpha   90.00
_cell.angle_beta   90.00
_cell.angle_gamma   90.00
#
_symmetry.space_group_name_H-M   'P 1'
#
loop_
_entity.id
_entity.type
_entity.pdbx_description
1 polymer ?
#
loop_
_entity_poly.entity_id
_entity_poly.type
_entity_poly.pdbx_seq_one_letter_code
_entity_poly.pdbx_strand_id
1 'polypeptide(L)'
;LDMAAPVSASTATGLNGKDGLTVKEGATTDKVLLAYNNGTDSLLSDEQARKAFRYQIDAAGIASAQPDAAGALGGPISLLEPGYEDLTGLYPHDENQAGQMFSYFGAQYLTTVNLVVPEEYRSLAETIKQQIERQPRPTVNLEVLSDEDYAKRIKDGKWELTVMSMDGTDDAGIFADPDSMFHYDHTEAQQAYADARAATNDADYEARMKAYARLISEDAASDWLYTRKCFTVASTKVSGYPTSMINRRMPLAGLTVK
;
A
#
# COMPACT_ATOMS: atom_id res chain seq x y z
N LEU A 1 -14.54 3.53 29.88
CA LEU A 1 -14.35 3.76 28.44
C LEU A 1 -15.49 3.09 27.70
N ASP A 2 -16.31 3.86 27.00
CA ASP A 2 -17.51 3.33 26.33
C ASP A 2 -17.24 2.88 24.88
N MET A 3 -16.18 3.40 24.26
CA MET A 3 -15.75 3.05 22.90
C MET A 3 -14.24 3.26 22.72
N ALA A 4 -13.60 2.41 21.94
CA ALA A 4 -12.22 2.54 21.48
C ALA A 4 -12.13 2.23 19.98
N ALA A 5 -11.49 3.12 19.21
CA ALA A 5 -11.18 2.95 17.79
C ALA A 5 -9.98 3.84 17.39
N PRO A 6 -9.04 3.36 16.58
CA PRO A 6 -8.88 1.96 16.22
C PRO A 6 -8.29 1.14 17.37
N VAL A 7 -8.57 -0.15 17.37
CA VAL A 7 -7.85 -1.13 18.18
C VAL A 7 -7.15 -2.14 17.28
N SER A 8 -6.13 -2.83 17.80
CA SER A 8 -5.42 -3.86 17.03
C SER A 8 -6.33 -5.06 16.74
N ALA A 9 -6.03 -5.80 15.67
CA ALA A 9 -6.74 -7.03 15.32
C ALA A 9 -6.72 -8.05 16.47
N SER A 10 -5.60 -8.19 17.19
CA SER A 10 -5.47 -9.07 18.34
C SER A 10 -6.37 -8.63 19.50
N THR A 11 -6.45 -7.34 19.80
CA THR A 11 -7.37 -6.77 20.80
C THR A 11 -8.82 -7.02 20.41
N ALA A 12 -9.18 -6.77 19.15
CA ALA A 12 -10.52 -7.00 18.62
C ALA A 12 -10.93 -8.48 18.78
N THR A 13 -10.04 -9.40 18.37
CA THR A 13 -10.26 -10.85 18.52
C THR A 13 -10.43 -11.25 19.99
N GLY A 14 -9.58 -10.74 20.88
CA GLY A 14 -9.64 -11.06 22.32
C GLY A 14 -10.88 -10.51 23.04
N LEU A 15 -11.52 -9.48 22.49
CA LEU A 15 -12.72 -8.85 23.05
C LEU A 15 -14.03 -9.28 22.36
N ASN A 16 -13.93 -9.94 21.20
CA ASN A 16 -15.10 -10.41 20.47
C ASN A 16 -15.86 -11.47 21.27
N GLY A 17 -17.17 -11.32 21.36
CA GLY A 17 -18.06 -12.20 22.10
C GLY A 17 -18.04 -12.01 23.63
N LYS A 18 -17.34 -11.01 24.17
CA LYS A 18 -17.42 -10.68 25.60
C LYS A 18 -18.71 -9.92 25.91
N ASP A 19 -19.32 -10.29 27.05
CA ASP A 19 -20.56 -9.67 27.52
C ASP A 19 -20.42 -8.14 27.65
N GLY A 20 -21.43 -7.44 27.18
CA GLY A 20 -21.49 -5.97 27.24
C GLY A 20 -20.63 -5.24 26.20
N LEU A 21 -19.93 -5.97 25.35
CA LEU A 21 -19.11 -5.38 24.29
C LEU A 21 -19.62 -5.78 22.88
N THR A 22 -19.39 -4.89 21.94
CA THR A 22 -19.57 -5.10 20.49
C THR A 22 -18.26 -4.81 19.79
N VAL A 23 -17.80 -5.73 18.96
CA VAL A 23 -16.64 -5.54 18.09
C VAL A 23 -17.14 -5.39 16.66
N LYS A 24 -16.75 -4.33 15.99
CA LYS A 24 -17.06 -4.09 14.58
C LYS A 24 -15.78 -3.84 13.80
N GLU A 25 -15.76 -4.30 12.55
CA GLU A 25 -14.71 -3.97 11.58
C GLU A 25 -15.26 -3.11 10.46
N GLY A 26 -14.40 -2.31 9.87
CA GLY A 26 -14.74 -1.44 8.75
C GLY A 26 -13.52 -1.14 7.89
N ALA A 27 -13.78 -0.65 6.68
CA ALA A 27 -12.76 -0.26 5.74
C ALA A 27 -12.04 1.03 6.18
N THR A 28 -10.81 1.21 5.70
CA THR A 28 -10.05 2.45 5.88
C THR A 28 -9.48 2.93 4.54
N THR A 29 -8.94 4.15 4.53
CA THR A 29 -8.10 4.65 3.44
C THR A 29 -6.62 4.28 3.61
N ASP A 30 -6.26 3.51 4.63
CA ASP A 30 -4.88 3.10 4.91
C ASP A 30 -4.45 1.99 3.94
N LYS A 31 -3.47 2.31 3.09
CA LYS A 31 -2.94 1.45 2.02
C LYS A 31 -1.52 1.03 2.37
N VAL A 32 -1.26 -0.27 2.41
CA VAL A 32 0.08 -0.83 2.57
C VAL A 32 0.65 -1.19 1.21
N LEU A 33 1.88 -0.75 0.94
CA LEU A 33 2.54 -0.95 -0.34
C LEU A 33 4.01 -1.35 -0.15
N LEU A 34 4.53 -2.08 -1.12
CA LEU A 34 5.95 -2.21 -1.38
C LEU A 34 6.33 -1.06 -2.30
N ALA A 35 6.91 -0.02 -1.72
CA ALA A 35 7.30 1.19 -2.42
C ALA A 35 8.60 0.96 -3.20
N TYR A 36 8.67 1.54 -4.38
CA TYR A 36 9.80 1.50 -5.30
C TYR A 36 10.47 2.86 -5.36
N ASN A 37 11.80 2.89 -5.24
CA ASN A 37 12.58 4.06 -5.60
C ASN A 37 12.82 4.04 -7.12
N ASN A 38 12.10 4.89 -7.86
CA ASN A 38 12.16 4.94 -9.32
C ASN A 38 13.29 5.87 -9.82
N GLY A 39 14.13 6.41 -8.94
CA GLY A 39 15.22 7.30 -9.29
C GLY A 39 16.25 6.65 -10.22
N THR A 40 16.95 7.46 -11.00
CA THR A 40 17.88 7.02 -12.05
C THR A 40 19.04 6.15 -11.54
N ASP A 41 19.39 6.28 -10.26
CA ASP A 41 20.44 5.48 -9.61
C ASP A 41 19.91 4.17 -9.03
N SER A 42 18.60 3.92 -9.10
CA SER A 42 17.95 2.70 -8.62
C SER A 42 17.78 1.69 -9.75
N LEU A 43 17.86 0.40 -9.41
CA LEU A 43 17.50 -0.69 -10.31
C LEU A 43 16.03 -0.60 -10.77
N LEU A 44 15.18 0.03 -9.95
CA LEU A 44 13.76 0.18 -10.24
C LEU A 44 13.43 1.44 -11.07
N SER A 45 14.43 2.14 -11.59
CA SER A 45 14.23 3.12 -12.66
C SER A 45 13.71 2.48 -13.94
N ASP A 46 13.99 1.19 -14.16
CA ASP A 46 13.49 0.42 -15.29
C ASP A 46 12.09 -0.14 -15.02
N GLU A 47 11.12 0.25 -15.84
CA GLU A 47 9.72 -0.18 -15.78
C GLU A 47 9.58 -1.73 -15.80
N GLN A 48 10.38 -2.40 -16.63
CA GLN A 48 10.29 -3.86 -16.76
C GLN A 48 10.79 -4.55 -15.48
N ALA A 49 11.78 -3.97 -14.79
CA ALA A 49 12.21 -4.47 -13.49
C ALA A 49 11.07 -4.34 -12.46
N ARG A 50 10.39 -3.19 -12.41
CA ARG A 50 9.23 -2.99 -11.52
C ARG A 50 8.11 -3.98 -11.80
N LYS A 51 7.78 -4.20 -13.07
CA LYS A 51 6.76 -5.19 -13.49
C LYS A 51 7.15 -6.62 -13.09
N ALA A 52 8.45 -6.98 -13.18
CA ALA A 52 8.92 -8.27 -12.72
C ALA A 52 8.66 -8.49 -11.22
N PHE A 53 8.91 -7.47 -10.38
CA PHE A 53 8.58 -7.53 -8.95
C PHE A 53 7.07 -7.68 -8.73
N ARG A 54 6.23 -6.95 -9.46
CA ARG A 54 4.77 -7.06 -9.36
C ARG A 54 4.25 -8.47 -9.69
N TYR A 55 4.83 -9.14 -10.69
CA TYR A 55 4.49 -10.55 -10.98
C TYR A 55 5.02 -11.51 -9.91
N GLN A 56 6.16 -11.18 -9.27
CA GLN A 56 6.81 -12.05 -8.29
C GLN A 56 6.09 -12.04 -6.94
N ILE A 57 5.51 -10.90 -6.54
CA ILE A 57 4.88 -10.73 -5.23
C ILE A 57 3.44 -11.23 -5.27
N ASP A 58 3.12 -12.18 -4.40
CA ASP A 58 1.74 -12.65 -4.16
C ASP A 58 1.01 -11.70 -3.18
N ALA A 59 0.57 -10.54 -3.70
CA ALA A 59 -0.15 -9.56 -2.90
C ALA A 59 -1.45 -10.13 -2.29
N ALA A 60 -2.15 -11.01 -3.01
CA ALA A 60 -3.36 -11.66 -2.50
C ALA A 60 -3.07 -12.61 -1.34
N GLY A 61 -2.00 -13.41 -1.46
CA GLY A 61 -1.53 -14.28 -0.38
C GLY A 61 -1.04 -13.48 0.84
N ILE A 62 -0.31 -12.39 0.61
CA ILE A 62 0.09 -11.46 1.67
C ILE A 62 -1.15 -10.89 2.38
N ALA A 63 -2.11 -10.32 1.65
CA ALA A 63 -3.33 -9.76 2.23
C ALA A 63 -4.11 -10.80 3.05
N SER A 64 -4.22 -12.02 2.54
CA SER A 64 -4.92 -13.12 3.24
C SER A 64 -4.23 -13.52 4.55
N ALA A 65 -2.93 -13.35 4.66
CA ALA A 65 -2.16 -13.68 5.86
C ALA A 65 -2.14 -12.55 6.91
N GLN A 66 -2.52 -11.33 6.54
CA GLN A 66 -2.53 -10.18 7.46
C GLN A 66 -3.88 -10.07 8.19
N PRO A 67 -3.90 -10.12 9.53
CA PRO A 67 -5.15 -10.10 10.30
C PRO A 67 -5.89 -8.75 10.22
N ASP A 68 -5.18 -7.69 9.87
CA ASP A 68 -5.71 -6.33 9.71
C ASP A 68 -5.97 -5.94 8.24
N ALA A 69 -5.75 -6.82 7.26
CA ALA A 69 -6.07 -6.55 5.88
C ALA A 69 -7.58 -6.63 5.62
N ALA A 70 -8.11 -5.65 4.89
CA ALA A 70 -9.47 -5.66 4.38
C ALA A 70 -9.55 -6.41 3.04
N GLY A 71 -8.48 -6.42 2.26
CA GLY A 71 -8.36 -7.10 0.97
C GLY A 71 -7.13 -6.64 0.20
N ALA A 72 -6.74 -7.41 -0.81
CA ALA A 72 -5.66 -7.04 -1.71
C ALA A 72 -5.99 -5.72 -2.44
N LEU A 73 -4.95 -4.97 -2.80
CA LEU A 73 -5.06 -3.68 -3.47
C LEU A 73 -4.14 -3.69 -4.70
N GLY A 74 -4.67 -3.35 -5.88
CA GLY A 74 -3.91 -3.36 -7.13
C GLY A 74 -3.44 -1.98 -7.59
N GLY A 75 -3.78 -0.91 -6.87
CA GLY A 75 -3.49 0.47 -7.24
C GLY A 75 -3.50 1.43 -6.05
N PRO A 76 -3.26 2.72 -6.29
CA PRO A 76 -3.01 3.72 -5.23
C PRO A 76 -4.29 4.24 -4.54
N ILE A 77 -5.48 3.91 -5.05
CA ILE A 77 -6.76 4.43 -4.57
C ILE A 77 -7.53 3.32 -3.88
N SER A 78 -7.96 3.54 -2.64
CA SER A 78 -8.76 2.59 -1.87
C SER A 78 -10.25 2.67 -2.20
N LEU A 79 -11.01 1.65 -1.81
CA LEU A 79 -12.47 1.57 -2.03
C LEU A 79 -13.25 2.79 -1.49
N LEU A 80 -12.71 3.49 -0.51
CA LEU A 80 -13.35 4.65 0.13
C LEU A 80 -13.00 5.99 -0.54
N GLU A 81 -12.20 5.96 -1.60
CA GLU A 81 -11.71 7.16 -2.28
C GLU A 81 -12.31 7.30 -3.68
N PRO A 82 -12.54 8.55 -4.16
CA PRO A 82 -12.96 8.77 -5.54
C PRO A 82 -11.95 8.24 -6.56
N GLY A 83 -12.43 7.58 -7.60
CA GLY A 83 -11.57 7.01 -8.64
C GLY A 83 -11.08 5.58 -8.36
N TYR A 84 -11.60 4.93 -7.31
CA TYR A 84 -11.30 3.52 -7.07
C TYR A 84 -11.65 2.64 -8.27
N GLU A 85 -10.75 1.74 -8.57
CA GLU A 85 -10.94 0.64 -9.49
C GLU A 85 -10.25 -0.61 -8.94
N ASP A 86 -10.87 -1.78 -9.10
CA ASP A 86 -10.18 -3.04 -8.80
C ASP A 86 -9.12 -3.30 -9.87
N LEU A 87 -7.86 -3.08 -9.51
CA LEU A 87 -6.69 -3.27 -10.36
C LEU A 87 -5.86 -4.51 -9.96
N THR A 88 -6.38 -5.37 -9.08
CA THR A 88 -5.68 -6.57 -8.60
C THR A 88 -5.35 -7.56 -9.73
N GLY A 89 -6.08 -7.50 -10.83
CA GLY A 89 -5.87 -8.35 -12.01
C GLY A 89 -4.80 -7.84 -12.99
N LEU A 90 -4.18 -6.67 -12.79
CA LEU A 90 -3.15 -6.15 -13.70
C LEU A 90 -1.88 -6.99 -13.70
N TYR A 91 -1.47 -7.44 -12.52
CA TYR A 91 -0.27 -8.26 -12.32
C TYR A 91 -0.63 -9.46 -11.46
N PRO A 92 -1.31 -10.48 -12.02
CA PRO A 92 -1.59 -11.72 -11.30
C PRO A 92 -0.24 -12.38 -10.94
N HIS A 93 -0.14 -12.90 -9.71
CA HIS A 93 1.07 -13.58 -9.28
C HIS A 93 1.46 -14.69 -10.25
N ASP A 94 2.66 -14.55 -10.84
CA ASP A 94 3.22 -15.49 -11.83
C ASP A 94 4.75 -15.52 -11.73
N GLU A 95 5.27 -16.48 -10.96
CA GLU A 95 6.71 -16.68 -10.77
C GLU A 95 7.45 -17.03 -12.07
N ASN A 96 6.79 -17.66 -13.05
CA ASN A 96 7.41 -17.97 -14.33
C ASN A 96 7.59 -16.71 -15.17
N GLN A 97 6.56 -15.86 -15.23
CA GLN A 97 6.62 -14.58 -15.92
C GLN A 97 7.68 -13.69 -15.27
N ALA A 98 7.67 -13.58 -13.94
CA ALA A 98 8.67 -12.83 -13.18
C ALA A 98 10.09 -13.33 -13.46
N GLY A 99 10.31 -14.65 -13.42
CA GLY A 99 11.61 -15.26 -13.68
C GLY A 99 12.13 -15.00 -15.09
N GLN A 100 11.26 -15.03 -16.10
CA GLN A 100 11.63 -14.65 -17.47
C GLN A 100 12.07 -13.19 -17.56
N MET A 101 11.33 -12.28 -16.92
CA MET A 101 11.65 -10.85 -16.89
C MET A 101 12.97 -10.60 -16.15
N PHE A 102 13.18 -11.17 -14.97
CA PHE A 102 14.44 -11.05 -14.23
C PHE A 102 15.64 -11.62 -15.02
N SER A 103 15.43 -12.68 -15.80
CA SER A 103 16.48 -13.26 -16.65
C SER A 103 16.86 -12.34 -17.80
N TYR A 104 15.91 -11.57 -18.34
CA TYR A 104 16.16 -10.59 -19.41
C TYR A 104 17.10 -9.47 -18.96
N PHE A 105 16.94 -8.96 -17.73
CA PHE A 105 17.85 -7.96 -17.15
C PHE A 105 19.24 -8.52 -16.87
N GLY A 106 19.40 -9.83 -16.96
CA GLY A 106 20.66 -10.53 -16.91
C GLY A 106 21.36 -10.46 -15.55
N ALA A 107 22.37 -11.32 -15.45
CA ALA A 107 23.24 -11.43 -14.28
C ALA A 107 24.01 -10.13 -13.94
N GLN A 108 23.98 -9.14 -14.80
CA GLN A 108 24.79 -7.93 -14.68
C GLN A 108 24.11 -6.81 -13.91
N TYR A 109 22.76 -6.72 -13.92
CA TYR A 109 22.04 -5.55 -13.41
C TYR A 109 21.23 -5.81 -12.15
N LEU A 110 20.71 -7.02 -11.94
CA LEU A 110 19.87 -7.37 -10.79
C LEU A 110 20.53 -8.44 -9.92
N THR A 111 21.64 -8.10 -9.30
CA THR A 111 22.33 -9.05 -8.41
C THR A 111 21.80 -9.01 -6.98
N THR A 112 21.53 -7.82 -6.47
CA THR A 112 21.03 -7.60 -5.11
C THR A 112 20.19 -6.33 -5.09
N VAL A 113 19.05 -6.36 -4.38
CA VAL A 113 18.22 -5.19 -4.09
C VAL A 113 18.19 -4.93 -2.58
N ASN A 114 18.19 -3.64 -2.20
CA ASN A 114 18.11 -3.23 -0.81
C ASN A 114 16.67 -3.01 -0.41
N LEU A 115 16.15 -3.86 0.49
CA LEU A 115 14.85 -3.72 1.13
C LEU A 115 15.06 -3.14 2.53
N VAL A 116 14.69 -1.89 2.72
CA VAL A 116 14.90 -1.14 3.97
C VAL A 116 13.55 -0.90 4.64
N VAL A 117 13.36 -1.33 5.87
CA VAL A 117 12.08 -1.18 6.58
C VAL A 117 12.26 -0.78 8.04
N PRO A 118 11.28 -0.11 8.66
CA PRO A 118 11.23 0.03 10.11
C PRO A 118 10.79 -1.31 10.75
N GLU A 119 10.99 -1.43 12.07
CA GLU A 119 10.72 -2.66 12.83
C GLU A 119 9.28 -3.18 12.65
N GLU A 120 8.30 -2.29 12.54
CA GLU A 120 6.88 -2.68 12.39
C GLU A 120 6.60 -3.54 11.15
N TYR A 121 7.41 -3.39 10.09
CA TYR A 121 7.25 -4.15 8.84
C TYR A 121 8.23 -5.33 8.70
N ARG A 122 9.01 -5.66 9.72
CA ARG A 122 10.00 -6.78 9.68
C ARG A 122 9.39 -8.06 9.11
N SER A 123 8.31 -8.54 9.69
CA SER A 123 7.70 -9.82 9.30
C SER A 123 7.18 -9.80 7.86
N LEU A 124 6.58 -8.68 7.43
CA LEU A 124 6.12 -8.52 6.05
C LEU A 124 7.31 -8.46 5.09
N ALA A 125 8.37 -7.73 5.43
CA ALA A 125 9.59 -7.64 4.63
C ALA A 125 10.31 -8.99 4.50
N GLU A 126 10.34 -9.81 5.55
CA GLU A 126 10.84 -11.18 5.49
C GLU A 126 10.03 -12.05 4.53
N THR A 127 8.71 -11.93 4.54
CA THR A 127 7.82 -12.61 3.59
C THR A 127 8.10 -12.17 2.15
N ILE A 128 8.22 -10.87 1.91
CA ILE A 128 8.53 -10.29 0.59
C ILE A 128 9.91 -10.79 0.11
N LYS A 129 10.93 -10.73 0.98
CA LYS A 129 12.25 -11.28 0.68
C LYS A 129 12.19 -12.74 0.26
N GLN A 130 11.48 -13.58 1.01
CA GLN A 130 11.32 -15.00 0.69
C GLN A 130 10.64 -15.22 -0.66
N GLN A 131 9.65 -14.40 -1.01
CA GLN A 131 8.99 -14.49 -2.31
C GLN A 131 9.93 -14.09 -3.44
N ILE A 132 10.68 -13.00 -3.31
CA ILE A 132 11.64 -12.54 -4.31
C ILE A 132 12.73 -13.61 -4.53
N GLU A 133 13.30 -14.15 -3.46
CA GLU A 133 14.41 -15.11 -3.49
C GLU A 133 13.99 -16.54 -3.90
N ARG A 134 12.72 -16.77 -4.25
CA ARG A 134 12.32 -17.99 -5.01
C ARG A 134 12.92 -18.00 -6.41
N GLN A 135 13.24 -16.83 -6.94
CA GLN A 135 14.03 -16.70 -8.16
C GLN A 135 15.53 -16.79 -7.82
N PRO A 136 16.38 -17.30 -8.75
CA PRO A 136 17.84 -17.31 -8.56
C PRO A 136 18.43 -15.91 -8.40
N ARG A 137 17.71 -14.88 -8.88
CA ARG A 137 18.04 -13.47 -8.83
C ARG A 137 16.78 -12.63 -8.95
N PRO A 138 16.75 -11.43 -8.35
CA PRO A 138 17.75 -10.82 -7.46
C PRO A 138 17.78 -11.49 -6.08
N THR A 139 18.87 -11.29 -5.33
CA THR A 139 18.91 -11.50 -3.87
C THR A 139 18.47 -10.24 -3.17
N VAL A 140 17.99 -10.38 -1.92
CA VAL A 140 17.49 -9.24 -1.14
C VAL A 140 18.38 -8.98 0.08
N ASN A 141 18.99 -7.80 0.13
CA ASN A 141 19.60 -7.29 1.33
C ASN A 141 18.52 -6.61 2.19
N LEU A 142 18.02 -7.32 3.21
CA LEU A 142 17.01 -6.79 4.13
C LEU A 142 17.70 -6.06 5.29
N GLU A 143 17.40 -4.78 5.44
CA GLU A 143 17.80 -3.95 6.55
C GLU A 143 16.59 -3.50 7.36
N VAL A 144 16.51 -3.91 8.62
CA VAL A 144 15.49 -3.45 9.55
C VAL A 144 16.10 -2.42 10.48
N LEU A 145 15.57 -1.20 10.44
CA LEU A 145 16.17 -0.03 11.08
C LEU A 145 15.25 0.53 12.19
N SER A 146 15.85 1.30 13.08
CA SER A 146 15.09 2.18 13.98
C SER A 146 14.31 3.22 13.17
N ASP A 147 13.24 3.80 13.72
CA ASP A 147 12.46 4.82 13.03
C ASP A 147 13.30 6.02 12.61
N GLU A 148 14.27 6.42 13.44
CA GLU A 148 15.18 7.54 13.14
C GLU A 148 16.12 7.20 11.98
N ASP A 149 16.76 6.03 12.01
CA ASP A 149 17.66 5.60 10.94
C ASP A 149 16.92 5.31 9.65
N TYR A 150 15.71 4.76 9.74
CA TYR A 150 14.84 4.54 8.61
C TYR A 150 14.46 5.88 7.94
N ALA A 151 13.96 6.85 8.70
CA ALA A 151 13.60 8.16 8.16
C ALA A 151 14.81 8.84 7.49
N LYS A 152 15.99 8.72 8.08
CA LYS A 152 17.23 9.22 7.47
C LYS A 152 17.56 8.49 6.18
N ARG A 153 17.47 7.14 6.16
CA ARG A 153 17.77 6.31 4.99
C ARG A 153 16.87 6.65 3.81
N ILE A 154 15.58 6.83 4.07
CA ILE A 154 14.59 7.24 3.06
C ILE A 154 14.93 8.63 2.53
N LYS A 155 15.17 9.60 3.41
CA LYS A 155 15.51 10.97 3.03
C LYS A 155 16.79 11.05 2.19
N ASP A 156 17.80 10.23 2.51
CA ASP A 156 19.07 10.18 1.78
C ASP A 156 18.97 9.44 0.43
N GLY A 157 17.79 8.92 0.06
CA GLY A 157 17.54 8.16 -1.18
C GLY A 157 18.29 6.81 -1.25
N LYS A 158 18.81 6.30 -0.12
CA LYS A 158 19.65 5.09 -0.07
C LYS A 158 18.82 3.84 0.18
N TRP A 159 17.87 3.59 -0.70
CA TRP A 159 16.98 2.45 -0.67
C TRP A 159 16.48 2.13 -2.08
N GLU A 160 16.03 0.92 -2.32
CA GLU A 160 15.42 0.51 -3.58
C GLU A 160 13.98 0.06 -3.36
N LEU A 161 13.78 -0.74 -2.31
CA LEU A 161 12.48 -1.22 -1.86
C LEU A 161 12.24 -0.80 -0.41
N THR A 162 11.03 -0.43 -0.07
CA THR A 162 10.57 -0.27 1.32
C THR A 162 9.11 -0.66 1.46
N VAL A 163 8.72 -1.14 2.64
CA VAL A 163 7.31 -1.32 2.99
C VAL A 163 6.86 -0.12 3.80
N MET A 164 5.75 0.46 3.41
CA MET A 164 5.17 1.61 4.09
C MET A 164 3.66 1.63 3.98
N SER A 165 3.00 2.49 4.73
CA SER A 165 1.58 2.77 4.57
C SER A 165 1.32 4.23 4.19
N MET A 166 0.25 4.42 3.42
CA MET A 166 -0.30 5.72 3.03
C MET A 166 -1.78 5.74 3.44
N ASP A 167 -2.19 6.71 4.24
CA ASP A 167 -3.52 6.70 4.87
C ASP A 167 -4.40 7.91 4.51
N GLY A 168 -3.90 8.79 3.65
CA GLY A 168 -4.60 9.97 3.17
C GLY A 168 -5.51 9.69 1.99
N THR A 169 -6.63 10.41 1.92
CA THR A 169 -7.32 10.63 0.66
C THR A 169 -6.47 11.57 -0.19
N ASP A 170 -6.38 11.31 -1.51
CA ASP A 170 -5.58 12.11 -2.44
C ASP A 170 -4.05 11.91 -2.28
N ASP A 171 -3.60 10.97 -1.46
CA ASP A 171 -2.17 10.67 -1.33
C ASP A 171 -1.57 10.00 -2.60
N ALA A 172 -2.41 9.47 -3.49
CA ALA A 172 -2.00 9.01 -4.81
C ALA A 172 -1.30 10.10 -5.64
N GLY A 173 -1.57 11.38 -5.38
CA GLY A 173 -0.93 12.52 -6.03
C GLY A 173 0.58 12.60 -5.82
N ILE A 174 1.14 11.90 -4.83
CA ILE A 174 2.57 11.85 -4.58
C ILE A 174 3.35 11.23 -5.77
N PHE A 175 2.71 10.37 -6.56
CA PHE A 175 3.30 9.79 -7.77
C PHE A 175 3.30 10.76 -8.98
N ALA A 176 2.64 11.91 -8.86
CA ALA A 176 2.73 12.99 -9.85
C ALA A 176 3.81 14.03 -9.50
N ASP A 177 4.49 13.88 -8.38
CA ASP A 177 5.59 14.72 -7.94
C ASP A 177 6.92 13.98 -8.12
N PRO A 178 7.74 14.32 -9.14
CA PRO A 178 9.02 13.66 -9.40
C PRO A 178 10.05 13.90 -8.29
N ASP A 179 9.88 14.95 -7.48
CA ASP A 179 10.75 15.26 -6.34
C ASP A 179 10.32 14.52 -5.06
N SER A 180 9.22 13.75 -5.11
CA SER A 180 8.79 12.90 -4.00
C SER A 180 9.81 11.80 -3.70
N MET A 181 9.66 11.15 -2.55
CA MET A 181 10.53 10.03 -2.17
C MET A 181 10.56 8.87 -3.17
N PHE A 182 9.52 8.73 -3.99
CA PHE A 182 9.43 7.68 -5.01
C PHE A 182 10.26 7.97 -6.25
N HIS A 183 10.64 9.23 -6.48
CA HIS A 183 11.37 9.69 -7.67
C HIS A 183 10.76 9.18 -8.98
N TYR A 184 9.42 9.10 -9.02
CA TYR A 184 8.70 8.64 -10.19
C TYR A 184 8.47 9.80 -11.16
N ASP A 185 9.40 9.96 -12.12
CA ASP A 185 9.34 11.02 -13.14
C ASP A 185 8.68 10.51 -14.42
N HIS A 186 7.35 10.66 -14.48
CA HIS A 186 6.54 10.22 -15.61
C HIS A 186 5.60 11.33 -16.08
N THR A 187 5.94 11.97 -17.20
CA THR A 187 5.24 13.16 -17.71
C THR A 187 3.74 12.94 -17.92
N GLU A 188 3.32 11.78 -18.45
CA GLU A 188 1.91 11.48 -18.67
C GLU A 188 1.15 11.34 -17.35
N ALA A 189 1.77 10.77 -16.30
CA ALA A 189 1.16 10.67 -14.99
C ALA A 189 0.99 12.04 -14.33
N GLN A 190 2.00 12.90 -14.44
CA GLN A 190 1.95 14.30 -13.97
C GLN A 190 0.80 15.05 -14.64
N GLN A 191 0.67 14.93 -15.99
CA GLN A 191 -0.41 15.57 -16.71
C GLN A 191 -1.78 15.00 -16.35
N ALA A 192 -1.91 13.67 -16.27
CA ALA A 192 -3.17 13.02 -15.91
C ALA A 192 -3.66 13.43 -14.52
N TYR A 193 -2.76 13.56 -13.55
CA TYR A 193 -3.10 14.09 -12.24
C TYR A 193 -3.50 15.56 -12.27
N ALA A 194 -2.75 16.40 -12.98
CA ALA A 194 -3.09 17.81 -13.17
C ALA A 194 -4.48 17.97 -13.81
N ASP A 195 -4.81 17.17 -14.81
CA ASP A 195 -6.12 17.16 -15.46
C ASP A 195 -7.23 16.71 -14.48
N ALA A 196 -6.97 15.73 -13.63
CA ALA A 196 -7.90 15.32 -12.59
C ALA A 196 -8.16 16.46 -11.60
N ARG A 197 -7.10 17.15 -11.15
CA ARG A 197 -7.22 18.31 -10.24
C ARG A 197 -7.93 19.51 -10.88
N ALA A 198 -7.96 19.61 -12.19
CA ALA A 198 -8.67 20.64 -12.94
C ALA A 198 -10.16 20.30 -13.20
N ALA A 199 -10.65 19.14 -12.78
CA ALA A 199 -12.04 18.75 -12.94
C ALA A 199 -12.99 19.74 -12.23
N THR A 200 -14.14 20.01 -12.88
CA THR A 200 -15.10 21.01 -12.40
C THR A 200 -16.29 20.41 -11.66
N ASN A 201 -16.38 19.09 -11.59
CA ASN A 201 -17.39 18.33 -10.86
C ASN A 201 -16.87 16.97 -10.40
N ASP A 202 -17.54 16.37 -9.42
CA ASP A 202 -17.11 15.13 -8.78
C ASP A 202 -17.02 13.95 -9.75
N ALA A 203 -17.96 13.81 -10.68
CA ALA A 203 -17.98 12.69 -11.64
C ALA A 203 -16.78 12.76 -12.61
N ASP A 204 -16.43 13.95 -13.07
CA ASP A 204 -15.24 14.18 -13.92
C ASP A 204 -13.96 13.94 -13.13
N TYR A 205 -13.89 14.43 -11.89
CA TYR A 205 -12.78 14.19 -10.98
C TYR A 205 -12.55 12.68 -10.76
N GLU A 206 -13.62 11.96 -10.40
CA GLU A 206 -13.57 10.51 -10.17
C GLU A 206 -13.09 9.74 -11.41
N ALA A 207 -13.63 10.07 -12.60
CA ALA A 207 -13.24 9.43 -13.84
C ALA A 207 -11.76 9.66 -14.19
N ARG A 208 -11.26 10.88 -13.98
CA ARG A 208 -9.86 11.23 -14.26
C ARG A 208 -8.91 10.65 -13.23
N MET A 209 -9.28 10.64 -11.94
CA MET A 209 -8.49 9.97 -10.90
C MET A 209 -8.39 8.46 -11.14
N LYS A 210 -9.46 7.83 -11.61
CA LYS A 210 -9.45 6.43 -12.03
C LYS A 210 -8.45 6.19 -13.18
N ALA A 211 -8.47 7.05 -14.21
CA ALA A 211 -7.53 6.95 -15.35
C ALA A 211 -6.07 7.14 -14.89
N TYR A 212 -5.83 8.12 -14.03
CA TYR A 212 -4.52 8.35 -13.42
C TYR A 212 -4.02 7.16 -12.60
N ALA A 213 -4.88 6.63 -11.71
CA ALA A 213 -4.54 5.48 -10.89
C ALA A 213 -4.20 4.23 -11.72
N ARG A 214 -4.98 4.00 -12.81
CA ARG A 214 -4.69 2.92 -13.75
C ARG A 214 -3.35 3.11 -14.43
N LEU A 215 -3.04 4.31 -14.93
CA LEU A 215 -1.78 4.61 -15.60
C LEU A 215 -0.57 4.28 -14.74
N ILE A 216 -0.52 4.80 -13.50
CA ILE A 216 0.63 4.53 -12.61
C ILE A 216 0.68 3.08 -12.12
N SER A 217 -0.46 2.38 -12.10
CA SER A 217 -0.51 0.96 -11.75
C SER A 217 -0.02 0.08 -12.90
N GLU A 218 -0.37 0.40 -14.15
CA GLU A 218 0.11 -0.29 -15.35
C GLU A 218 1.61 -0.09 -15.56
N ASP A 219 2.14 1.07 -15.17
CA ASP A 219 3.58 1.38 -15.19
C ASP A 219 4.33 0.79 -13.97
N ALA A 220 3.62 0.17 -13.06
CA ALA A 220 4.18 -0.42 -11.85
C ALA A 220 5.00 0.57 -11.00
N ALA A 221 4.52 1.81 -10.81
CA ALA A 221 5.21 2.83 -10.02
C ALA A 221 5.50 2.39 -8.58
N SER A 222 4.70 1.46 -8.04
CA SER A 222 4.87 0.74 -6.79
C SER A 222 4.07 -0.56 -6.85
N ASP A 223 4.15 -1.39 -5.80
CA ASP A 223 3.30 -2.56 -5.62
C ASP A 223 2.35 -2.34 -4.44
N TRP A 224 1.08 -2.08 -4.72
CA TRP A 224 0.04 -1.90 -3.70
C TRP A 224 -0.45 -3.26 -3.23
N LEU A 225 -0.19 -3.57 -1.95
CA LEU A 225 -0.39 -4.90 -1.39
C LEU A 225 -1.81 -5.11 -0.87
N TYR A 226 -2.24 -4.24 0.07
CA TYR A 226 -3.57 -4.36 0.67
C TYR A 226 -4.03 -3.05 1.34
N THR A 227 -5.33 -2.95 1.58
CA THR A 227 -5.89 -1.92 2.47
C THR A 227 -6.08 -2.50 3.88
N ARG A 228 -5.83 -1.67 4.91
CA ARG A 228 -6.11 -2.04 6.29
C ARG A 228 -7.58 -1.86 6.64
N LYS A 229 -8.06 -2.67 7.56
CA LYS A 229 -9.35 -2.48 8.22
C LYS A 229 -9.18 -1.86 9.60
N CYS A 230 -10.23 -1.15 10.03
CA CYS A 230 -10.33 -0.59 11.35
C CYS A 230 -11.18 -1.50 12.23
N PHE A 231 -10.74 -1.73 13.46
CA PHE A 231 -11.54 -2.41 14.48
C PHE A 231 -12.01 -1.41 15.54
N THR A 232 -13.31 -1.44 15.80
CA THR A 232 -13.94 -0.65 16.85
C THR A 232 -14.51 -1.57 17.91
N VAL A 233 -14.18 -1.31 19.17
CA VAL A 233 -14.77 -1.96 20.32
C VAL A 233 -15.62 -0.94 21.08
N ALA A 234 -16.89 -1.25 21.30
CA ALA A 234 -17.80 -0.38 22.01
C ALA A 234 -18.66 -1.14 23.02
N SER A 235 -19.08 -0.44 24.07
CA SER A 235 -20.13 -0.96 24.94
C SER A 235 -21.41 -1.16 24.14
N THR A 236 -22.20 -2.19 24.47
CA THR A 236 -23.53 -2.42 23.86
C THR A 236 -24.51 -1.25 24.08
N LYS A 237 -24.18 -0.33 24.99
CA LYS A 237 -24.92 0.93 25.22
C LYS A 237 -24.62 2.00 24.18
N VAL A 238 -23.55 1.86 23.41
CA VAL A 238 -23.11 2.84 22.41
C VAL A 238 -23.58 2.43 21.03
N SER A 239 -24.18 3.34 20.30
CA SER A 239 -24.67 3.11 18.93
C SER A 239 -24.47 4.38 18.06
N GLY A 240 -24.72 4.24 16.73
CA GLY A 240 -24.66 5.37 15.80
C GLY A 240 -23.25 5.81 15.39
N TYR A 241 -22.22 5.08 15.77
CA TYR A 241 -20.85 5.32 15.29
C TYR A 241 -20.59 4.62 13.96
N PRO A 242 -19.84 5.25 13.03
CA PRO A 242 -19.41 4.60 11.81
C PRO A 242 -18.36 3.52 12.12
N THR A 243 -18.20 2.56 11.21
CA THR A 243 -17.18 1.51 11.32
C THR A 243 -15.95 1.83 10.47
N SER A 244 -16.13 2.57 9.37
CA SER A 244 -15.04 2.97 8.48
C SER A 244 -14.32 4.22 8.95
N MET A 245 -13.03 4.32 8.62
CA MET A 245 -12.19 5.48 8.92
C MET A 245 -11.60 6.03 7.62
N ILE A 246 -11.70 7.36 7.47
CA ILE A 246 -11.09 8.10 6.37
C ILE A 246 -10.03 9.04 6.96
N ASN A 247 -8.80 8.99 6.46
CA ASN A 247 -7.68 9.78 6.97
C ASN A 247 -7.50 9.64 8.49
N ARG A 248 -7.61 8.42 9.02
CA ARG A 248 -7.58 8.12 10.47
C ARG A 248 -8.63 8.86 11.29
N ARG A 249 -9.71 9.29 10.66
CA ARG A 249 -10.82 10.02 11.32
C ARG A 249 -12.10 9.22 11.29
N MET A 250 -12.81 9.27 12.40
CA MET A 250 -14.13 8.66 12.55
C MET A 250 -15.10 9.75 13.00
N PRO A 251 -16.07 10.16 12.17
CA PRO A 251 -17.06 11.16 12.58
C PRO A 251 -18.01 10.58 13.63
N LEU A 252 -18.17 11.28 14.76
CA LEU A 252 -18.97 10.81 15.89
C LEU A 252 -20.32 11.56 16.03
N ALA A 253 -20.73 12.33 15.02
CA ALA A 253 -21.93 13.16 15.09
C ALA A 253 -23.23 12.36 15.32
N GLY A 254 -23.26 11.09 14.92
CA GLY A 254 -24.40 10.19 15.11
C GLY A 254 -24.34 9.32 16.37
N LEU A 255 -23.28 9.46 17.19
CA LEU A 255 -23.07 8.62 18.36
C LEU A 255 -24.11 8.88 19.44
N THR A 256 -24.69 7.81 19.96
CA THR A 256 -25.64 7.84 21.09
C THR A 256 -25.24 6.85 22.17
N VAL A 257 -25.49 7.20 23.42
CA VAL A 257 -25.25 6.35 24.61
C VAL A 257 -26.58 6.17 25.33
N LYS A 258 -26.95 4.90 25.59
CA LYS A 258 -28.17 4.53 26.32
C LYS A 258 -27.88 4.33 27.80
#